data_80a829a1ed87ed816d4c495474de57cb
#
_entry.id   80a829a1ed87ed816d4c495474de57cb
#
_cell.length_a   1.000
_cell.length_b   1.000
_cell.length_c   1.000
_cell.angle_alpha   90.00
_cell.angle_beta   90.00
_cell.angle_gamma   90.00
#
_symmetry.space_group_name_H-M   'P 1'
#
loop_
_entity.id
_entity.type
_entity.pdbx_description
1 polymer ?
#
loop_
_entity_poly.entity_id
_entity_poly.type
_entity_poly.pdbx_seq_one_letter_code
_entity_poly.pdbx_strand_id
1 'polypeptide(L)'
;HEFYKYYDIAKLKDGYCLEIRPNVHSYYNAVVHIEDTDFIITTLWAKIPLSEAYYTEHVVSDFQRIIFNGELLTFAEFNREHERCLTFLKDAVSCSKARTKIVVTHHVPSFQMQCPKFADSQANGAFTVELEDYIKDSGIDYWIYGHSHYNADVKIGNTKCISNQLGYV
;
A
#
# COMPACT_ATOMS: atom_id res chain seq x y z
N HIS A 1 -1.11 4.37 9.81
CA HIS A 1 -1.13 4.92 11.18
C HIS A 1 0.24 5.47 11.58
N GLU A 2 1.33 4.94 11.04
CA GLU A 2 2.70 5.35 11.34
C GLU A 2 2.96 6.79 10.96
N PHE A 3 2.24 7.32 9.97
CA PHE A 3 2.36 8.70 9.50
C PHE A 3 1.53 9.71 10.32
N TYR A 4 0.67 9.24 11.23
CA TYR A 4 -0.20 10.14 11.99
C TYR A 4 0.61 11.05 12.92
N LYS A 5 0.47 12.38 12.75
CA LYS A 5 1.00 13.46 13.58
C LYS A 5 2.52 13.70 13.57
N TYR A 6 3.33 12.75 13.12
CA TYR A 6 4.78 12.82 13.37
C TYR A 6 5.61 12.89 12.08
N TYR A 7 5.01 12.52 10.95
CA TYR A 7 5.71 12.51 9.68
C TYR A 7 5.04 13.45 8.68
N ASP A 8 5.87 14.31 8.09
CA ASP A 8 5.51 15.01 6.86
C ASP A 8 5.92 14.08 5.71
N ILE A 9 4.94 13.42 5.10
CA ILE A 9 5.20 12.39 4.08
C ILE A 9 5.86 12.96 2.81
N ALA A 10 5.73 14.26 2.56
CA ALA A 10 6.44 14.91 1.47
C ALA A 10 7.98 14.86 1.61
N LYS A 11 8.49 14.60 2.82
CA LYS A 11 9.92 14.44 3.10
C LYS A 11 10.43 13.01 2.91
N LEU A 12 9.53 12.04 2.74
CA LEU A 12 9.92 10.66 2.51
C LEU A 12 10.51 10.50 1.11
N LYS A 13 11.64 9.83 1.04
CA LYS A 13 12.32 9.48 -0.22
C LYS A 13 12.20 7.97 -0.46
N ASP A 14 12.25 7.59 -1.73
CA ASP A 14 12.34 6.17 -2.07
C ASP A 14 13.63 5.58 -1.50
N GLY A 15 13.55 4.35 -1.00
CA GLY A 15 14.63 3.70 -0.26
C GLY A 15 14.73 4.11 1.20
N TYR A 16 13.73 4.86 1.75
CA TYR A 16 13.74 5.23 3.15
C TYR A 16 13.71 3.99 4.05
N CYS A 17 14.61 3.96 5.03
CA CYS A 17 14.68 2.95 6.06
C CYS A 17 14.98 3.62 7.40
N LEU A 18 14.17 3.34 8.40
CA LEU A 18 14.38 3.78 9.78
C LEU A 18 14.46 2.54 10.68
N GLU A 19 15.58 2.37 11.36
CA GLU A 19 15.70 1.39 12.43
C GLU A 19 14.95 1.90 13.67
N ILE A 20 13.89 1.19 14.06
CA ILE A 20 13.10 1.48 15.27
C ILE A 20 13.70 0.75 16.46
N ARG A 21 14.18 -0.47 16.23
CA ARG A 21 14.91 -1.34 17.16
C ARG A 21 15.86 -2.25 16.36
N PRO A 22 16.84 -2.92 16.97
CA PRO A 22 17.81 -3.73 16.23
C PRO A 22 17.25 -4.79 15.27
N ASN A 23 15.99 -5.19 15.46
CA ASN A 23 15.30 -6.17 14.62
C ASN A 23 14.00 -5.67 14.03
N VAL A 24 13.73 -4.34 14.10
CA VAL A 24 12.48 -3.72 13.61
C VAL A 24 12.81 -2.48 12.80
N HIS A 25 12.46 -2.49 11.54
CA HIS A 25 12.70 -1.38 10.62
C HIS A 25 11.39 -0.93 9.97
N SER A 26 11.27 0.36 9.73
CA SER A 26 10.22 0.95 8.90
C SER A 26 10.79 1.29 7.54
N TYR A 27 10.09 0.91 6.48
CA TYR A 27 10.51 1.14 5.10
C TYR A 27 9.47 1.95 4.33
N TYR A 28 9.93 2.74 3.38
CA TYR A 28 9.08 3.40 2.39
C TYR A 28 9.72 3.29 1.01
N ASN A 29 8.99 2.71 0.05
CA ASN A 29 9.44 2.42 -1.30
C ASN A 29 10.87 1.83 -1.33
N ALA A 30 11.02 0.66 -0.74
CA ALA A 30 12.32 0.00 -0.56
C ALA A 30 12.30 -1.45 -1.01
N VAL A 31 13.44 -1.93 -1.50
CA VAL A 31 13.68 -3.35 -1.76
C VAL A 31 14.65 -3.87 -0.71
N VAL A 32 14.26 -4.92 -0.01
CA VAL A 32 15.09 -5.63 0.96
C VAL A 32 15.42 -7.00 0.39
N HIS A 33 16.71 -7.25 0.16
CA HIS A 33 17.18 -8.51 -0.37
C HIS A 33 17.62 -9.43 0.78
N ILE A 34 17.04 -10.62 0.86
CA ILE A 34 17.39 -11.65 1.86
C ILE A 34 17.57 -12.97 1.10
N GLU A 35 18.78 -13.48 1.09
CA GLU A 35 19.16 -14.68 0.34
C GLU A 35 18.80 -14.55 -1.15
N ASP A 36 17.90 -15.37 -1.69
CA ASP A 36 17.43 -15.33 -3.08
C ASP A 36 16.01 -14.72 -3.22
N THR A 37 15.59 -13.93 -2.22
CA THR A 37 14.27 -13.31 -2.13
C THR A 37 14.36 -11.80 -2.08
N ASP A 38 13.59 -11.12 -2.91
CA ASP A 38 13.36 -9.68 -2.85
C ASP A 38 12.03 -9.39 -2.17
N PHE A 39 12.09 -8.63 -1.07
CA PHE A 39 10.92 -8.01 -0.44
C PHE A 39 10.77 -6.59 -0.98
N ILE A 40 9.76 -6.36 -1.79
CA ILE A 40 9.45 -5.06 -2.40
C ILE A 40 8.38 -4.40 -1.55
N ILE A 41 8.77 -3.38 -0.79
CA ILE A 41 7.95 -2.79 0.28
C ILE A 41 7.52 -1.39 -0.11
N THR A 42 6.22 -1.12 -0.11
CA THR A 42 5.65 0.19 -0.40
C THR A 42 4.32 0.37 0.32
N THR A 43 3.94 1.62 0.61
CA THR A 43 2.59 1.91 1.12
C THR A 43 1.54 1.58 0.07
N LEU A 44 1.89 1.69 -1.21
CA LEU A 44 1.05 1.60 -2.41
C LEU A 44 0.09 2.79 -2.53
N TRP A 45 -0.55 3.18 -1.41
CA TRP A 45 -1.74 4.01 -1.41
C TRP A 45 -2.82 3.44 -2.36
N ALA A 46 -4.05 3.79 -2.15
CA ALA A 46 -5.09 3.45 -3.10
C ALA A 46 -5.36 4.65 -4.03
N LYS A 47 -6.36 4.58 -4.89
CA LYS A 47 -6.67 5.67 -5.82
C LYS A 47 -8.10 6.12 -5.62
N ILE A 48 -8.27 7.37 -5.22
CA ILE A 48 -9.58 7.97 -4.93
C ILE A 48 -10.15 8.58 -6.20
N PRO A 49 -11.31 8.11 -6.69
CA PRO A 49 -12.02 8.75 -7.79
C PRO A 49 -12.44 10.18 -7.42
N LEU A 50 -12.44 11.09 -8.37
CA LEU A 50 -12.85 12.48 -8.12
C LEU A 50 -14.28 12.59 -7.55
N SER A 51 -15.17 11.70 -7.96
CA SER A 51 -16.54 11.62 -7.44
C SER A 51 -16.63 11.28 -5.96
N GLU A 52 -15.62 10.62 -5.41
CA GLU A 52 -15.57 10.19 -4.01
C GLU A 52 -14.70 11.13 -3.14
N ALA A 53 -13.93 12.03 -3.75
CA ALA A 53 -12.90 12.82 -3.08
C ALA A 53 -13.44 13.61 -1.89
N TYR A 54 -14.52 14.37 -2.08
CA TYR A 54 -15.11 15.21 -1.04
C TYR A 54 -15.54 14.36 0.17
N TYR A 55 -16.29 13.30 -0.07
CA TYR A 55 -16.76 12.42 1.01
C TYR A 55 -15.59 11.76 1.73
N THR A 56 -14.64 11.23 0.97
CA THR A 56 -13.47 10.50 1.50
C THR A 56 -12.62 11.40 2.39
N GLU A 57 -12.32 12.63 1.99
CA GLU A 57 -11.56 13.59 2.80
C GLU A 57 -12.23 13.92 4.14
N HIS A 58 -13.55 13.86 4.21
CA HIS A 58 -14.29 14.16 5.43
C HIS A 58 -14.41 12.98 6.40
N VAL A 59 -14.43 11.74 5.89
CA VAL A 59 -14.70 10.55 6.71
C VAL A 59 -13.46 9.71 7.02
N VAL A 60 -12.41 9.80 6.19
CA VAL A 60 -11.19 8.99 6.38
C VAL A 60 -10.19 9.75 7.24
N SER A 61 -9.76 9.12 8.32
CA SER A 61 -8.87 9.73 9.32
C SER A 61 -7.52 10.20 8.77
N ASP A 62 -7.06 9.63 7.66
CA ASP A 62 -5.79 9.98 7.02
C ASP A 62 -5.75 11.48 6.66
N PHE A 63 -6.85 12.01 6.13
CA PHE A 63 -6.97 13.42 5.74
C PHE A 63 -7.06 14.40 6.92
N GLN A 64 -7.25 13.87 8.13
CA GLN A 64 -7.32 14.66 9.36
C GLN A 64 -6.03 14.56 10.18
N ARG A 65 -5.12 13.68 9.81
CA ARG A 65 -3.97 13.33 10.67
C ARG A 65 -2.62 13.26 9.94
N ILE A 66 -2.61 13.04 8.63
CA ILE A 66 -1.38 12.98 7.85
C ILE A 66 -1.03 14.37 7.35
N ILE A 67 0.26 14.70 7.43
CA ILE A 67 0.80 15.97 6.98
C ILE A 67 1.55 15.79 5.66
N PHE A 68 1.32 16.71 4.73
CA PHE A 68 2.04 16.85 3.48
C PHE A 68 2.48 18.31 3.28
N ASN A 69 3.78 18.58 3.21
CA ASN A 69 4.37 19.93 3.14
C ASN A 69 3.88 20.89 4.25
N GLY A 70 3.67 20.38 5.45
CA GLY A 70 3.24 21.17 6.61
C GLY A 70 1.72 21.37 6.73
N GLU A 71 0.93 20.97 5.74
CA GLU A 71 -0.54 21.05 5.70
C GLU A 71 -1.17 19.66 5.81
N LEU A 72 -2.48 19.58 6.00
CA LEU A 72 -3.17 18.30 5.97
C LEU A 72 -3.15 17.71 4.55
N LEU A 73 -3.02 16.38 4.48
CA LEU A 73 -3.06 15.63 3.23
C LEU A 73 -4.38 15.87 2.48
N THR A 74 -4.32 16.10 1.18
CA THR A 74 -5.48 16.17 0.30
C THR A 74 -5.59 14.89 -0.57
N PHE A 75 -6.78 14.67 -1.16
CA PHE A 75 -6.98 13.53 -2.07
C PHE A 75 -6.04 13.61 -3.30
N ALA A 76 -5.71 14.82 -3.74
CA ALA A 76 -4.82 15.02 -4.88
C ALA A 76 -3.39 14.55 -4.57
N GLU A 77 -2.91 14.83 -3.36
CA GLU A 77 -1.60 14.36 -2.88
C GLU A 77 -1.61 12.88 -2.58
N PHE A 78 -2.68 12.37 -2.00
CA PHE A 78 -2.90 10.94 -1.81
C PHE A 78 -2.79 10.17 -3.15
N ASN A 79 -3.48 10.64 -4.18
CA ASN A 79 -3.41 10.03 -5.51
C ASN A 79 -2.03 10.19 -6.16
N ARG A 80 -1.33 11.28 -5.90
CA ARG A 80 0.06 11.48 -6.37
C ARG A 80 1.02 10.49 -5.72
N GLU A 81 0.87 10.26 -4.42
CA GLU A 81 1.65 9.25 -3.71
C GLU A 81 1.33 7.83 -4.18
N HIS A 82 0.07 7.54 -4.55
CA HIS A 82 -0.28 6.31 -5.23
C HIS A 82 0.52 6.11 -6.52
N GLU A 83 0.50 7.09 -7.43
CA GLU A 83 1.22 6.98 -8.71
C GLU A 83 2.74 6.80 -8.50
N ARG A 84 3.31 7.49 -7.51
CA ARG A 84 4.73 7.34 -7.14
C ARG A 84 5.03 5.93 -6.63
N CYS A 85 4.24 5.42 -5.69
CA CYS A 85 4.42 4.09 -5.13
C CYS A 85 4.20 2.99 -6.17
N LEU A 86 3.22 3.15 -7.06
CA LEU A 86 2.95 2.20 -8.13
C LEU A 86 4.08 2.17 -9.17
N THR A 87 4.65 3.33 -9.51
CA THR A 87 5.82 3.41 -10.40
C THR A 87 7.01 2.69 -9.76
N PHE A 88 7.35 3.01 -8.51
CA PHE A 88 8.40 2.32 -7.76
C PHE A 88 8.18 0.80 -7.76
N LEU A 89 6.96 0.35 -7.44
CA LEU A 89 6.62 -1.07 -7.38
C LEU A 89 6.88 -1.77 -8.71
N LYS A 90 6.37 -1.20 -9.81
CA LYS A 90 6.53 -1.78 -11.17
C LYS A 90 7.99 -1.85 -11.57
N ASP A 91 8.75 -0.81 -11.32
CA ASP A 91 10.19 -0.74 -11.63
C ASP A 91 10.96 -1.77 -10.78
N ALA A 92 10.71 -1.84 -9.48
CA ALA A 92 11.36 -2.79 -8.58
C ALA A 92 11.08 -4.24 -8.98
N VAL A 93 9.82 -4.58 -9.31
CA VAL A 93 9.43 -5.92 -9.75
C VAL A 93 10.12 -6.26 -11.07
N SER A 94 10.17 -5.34 -12.04
CA SER A 94 10.77 -5.57 -13.36
C SER A 94 12.29 -5.70 -13.28
N CYS A 95 12.94 -4.98 -12.39
CA CYS A 95 14.39 -5.01 -12.19
C CYS A 95 14.87 -6.19 -11.35
N SER A 96 14.00 -6.77 -10.53
CA SER A 96 14.32 -7.87 -9.64
C SER A 96 14.76 -9.12 -10.41
N LYS A 97 15.91 -9.67 -10.03
CA LYS A 97 16.44 -10.95 -10.51
C LYS A 97 16.40 -12.04 -9.44
N ALA A 98 15.79 -11.76 -8.30
CA ALA A 98 15.61 -12.74 -7.25
C ALA A 98 14.75 -13.91 -7.71
N ARG A 99 15.00 -15.07 -7.16
CA ARG A 99 14.22 -16.29 -7.43
C ARG A 99 12.79 -16.15 -6.93
N THR A 100 12.63 -15.47 -5.77
CA THR A 100 11.33 -15.23 -5.14
C THR A 100 11.10 -13.74 -5.00
N LYS A 101 9.92 -13.27 -5.42
CA LYS A 101 9.49 -11.87 -5.28
C LYS A 101 8.30 -11.79 -4.36
N ILE A 102 8.46 -11.07 -3.26
CA ILE A 102 7.41 -10.83 -2.28
C ILE A 102 7.12 -9.33 -2.25
N VAL A 103 5.92 -8.95 -2.65
CA VAL A 103 5.45 -7.57 -2.53
C VAL A 103 4.75 -7.40 -1.18
N VAL A 104 5.05 -6.31 -0.48
CA VAL A 104 4.42 -5.95 0.79
C VAL A 104 3.83 -4.55 0.67
N THR A 105 2.51 -4.44 0.80
CA THR A 105 1.81 -3.16 0.75
C THR A 105 0.96 -2.91 1.99
N HIS A 106 0.67 -1.63 2.26
CA HIS A 106 -0.33 -1.30 3.28
C HIS A 106 -1.74 -1.39 2.69
N HIS A 107 -1.99 -0.74 1.55
CA HIS A 107 -3.30 -0.74 0.91
C HIS A 107 -3.60 -2.03 0.14
N VAL A 108 -4.89 -2.31 -0.03
CA VAL A 108 -5.42 -3.52 -0.67
C VAL A 108 -5.25 -3.41 -2.20
N PRO A 109 -4.61 -4.39 -2.86
CA PRO A 109 -4.27 -4.26 -4.27
C PRO A 109 -5.33 -4.79 -5.25
N SER A 110 -6.47 -5.32 -4.80
CA SER A 110 -7.58 -5.73 -5.67
C SER A 110 -8.90 -5.79 -4.92
N PHE A 111 -9.99 -5.49 -5.62
CA PHE A 111 -11.35 -5.61 -5.07
C PHE A 111 -11.73 -7.03 -4.67
N GLN A 112 -11.07 -8.07 -5.19
CA GLN A 112 -11.29 -9.44 -4.72
C GLN A 112 -10.95 -9.65 -3.23
N MET A 113 -10.12 -8.77 -2.65
CA MET A 113 -9.66 -8.82 -1.27
C MET A 113 -10.32 -7.76 -0.39
N GLN A 114 -11.26 -7.01 -0.95
CA GLN A 114 -12.02 -6.00 -0.23
C GLN A 114 -12.96 -6.63 0.80
N CYS A 115 -13.10 -6.00 1.96
CA CYS A 115 -14.07 -6.43 2.95
C CYS A 115 -15.52 -6.31 2.39
N PRO A 116 -16.28 -7.39 2.30
CA PRO A 116 -17.64 -7.36 1.73
C PRO A 116 -18.56 -6.38 2.44
N LYS A 117 -18.36 -6.15 3.74
CA LYS A 117 -19.13 -5.20 4.55
C LYS A 117 -19.08 -3.77 4.00
N PHE A 118 -18.01 -3.42 3.31
CA PHE A 118 -17.75 -2.07 2.79
C PHE A 118 -17.77 -2.00 1.27
N ALA A 119 -18.29 -3.03 0.58
CA ALA A 119 -18.29 -3.09 -0.88
C ALA A 119 -18.93 -1.85 -1.54
N ASP A 120 -19.98 -1.31 -0.95
CA ASP A 120 -20.71 -0.14 -1.46
C ASP A 120 -20.28 1.20 -0.81
N SER A 121 -19.16 1.22 -0.10
CA SER A 121 -18.69 2.43 0.56
C SER A 121 -18.17 3.45 -0.46
N GLN A 122 -18.60 4.70 -0.34
CA GLN A 122 -18.08 5.82 -1.13
C GLN A 122 -16.65 6.24 -0.75
N ALA A 123 -16.03 5.59 0.23
CA ALA A 123 -14.63 5.83 0.61
C ALA A 123 -13.69 4.69 0.18
N ASN A 124 -14.16 3.73 -0.61
CA ASN A 124 -13.38 2.57 -1.02
C ASN A 124 -12.09 2.93 -1.76
N GLY A 125 -12.09 4.03 -2.50
CA GLY A 125 -10.91 4.53 -3.18
C GLY A 125 -9.75 4.91 -2.24
N ALA A 126 -9.99 5.06 -0.94
CA ALA A 126 -8.92 5.26 0.04
C ALA A 126 -8.36 3.95 0.62
N PHE A 127 -8.98 2.81 0.34
CA PHE A 127 -8.59 1.52 0.92
C PHE A 127 -8.08 0.53 -0.12
N THR A 128 -8.69 0.52 -1.29
CA THR A 128 -8.46 -0.52 -2.31
C THR A 128 -8.22 0.13 -3.66
N VAL A 129 -7.23 -0.40 -4.38
CA VAL A 129 -6.97 -0.09 -5.79
C VAL A 129 -7.01 -1.38 -6.59
N GLU A 130 -7.51 -1.33 -7.83
CA GLU A 130 -7.59 -2.50 -8.68
C GLU A 130 -6.32 -2.68 -9.52
N LEU A 131 -5.56 -3.71 -9.21
CA LEU A 131 -4.32 -4.07 -9.88
C LEU A 131 -4.32 -5.55 -10.34
N GLU A 132 -5.48 -6.20 -10.46
CA GLU A 132 -5.58 -7.63 -10.79
C GLU A 132 -4.83 -7.99 -12.06
N ASP A 133 -5.02 -7.22 -13.14
CA ASP A 133 -4.34 -7.47 -14.41
C ASP A 133 -2.81 -7.37 -14.27
N TYR A 134 -2.33 -6.37 -13.52
CA TYR A 134 -0.90 -6.25 -13.25
C TYR A 134 -0.38 -7.42 -12.41
N ILE A 135 -1.07 -7.80 -11.34
CA ILE A 135 -0.68 -8.90 -10.47
C ILE A 135 -0.56 -10.19 -11.26
N LYS A 136 -1.54 -10.48 -12.12
CA LYS A 136 -1.61 -11.70 -12.93
C LYS A 136 -0.38 -11.93 -13.81
N ASP A 137 0.17 -10.84 -14.37
CA ASP A 137 1.26 -10.89 -15.36
C ASP A 137 2.62 -10.47 -14.78
N SER A 138 2.68 -10.08 -13.49
CA SER A 138 3.86 -9.48 -12.86
C SER A 138 5.01 -10.45 -12.55
N GLY A 139 4.71 -11.74 -12.41
CA GLY A 139 5.67 -12.74 -11.92
C GLY A 139 6.02 -12.58 -10.44
N ILE A 140 5.14 -11.95 -9.65
CA ILE A 140 5.22 -11.89 -8.19
C ILE A 140 4.75 -13.22 -7.61
N ASP A 141 5.47 -13.78 -6.64
CA ASP A 141 5.10 -15.04 -5.98
C ASP A 141 4.09 -14.82 -4.87
N TYR A 142 4.34 -13.80 -4.02
CA TYR A 142 3.46 -13.46 -2.91
C TYR A 142 3.19 -11.96 -2.86
N TRP A 143 1.96 -11.60 -2.51
CA TRP A 143 1.57 -10.23 -2.19
C TRP A 143 0.95 -10.17 -0.80
N ILE A 144 1.64 -9.50 0.13
CA ILE A 144 1.19 -9.32 1.52
C ILE A 144 0.59 -7.92 1.64
N TYR A 145 -0.61 -7.80 2.20
CA TYR A 145 -1.30 -6.51 2.31
C TYR A 145 -2.00 -6.35 3.66
N GLY A 146 -2.41 -5.11 3.97
CA GLY A 146 -3.07 -4.75 5.21
C GLY A 146 -4.26 -3.82 5.03
N HIS A 147 -4.41 -2.84 5.93
CA HIS A 147 -5.32 -1.69 5.91
C HIS A 147 -6.81 -1.98 6.09
N SER A 148 -7.38 -2.95 5.40
CA SER A 148 -8.83 -3.23 5.39
C SER A 148 -9.36 -3.88 6.67
N HIS A 149 -8.49 -4.32 7.58
CA HIS A 149 -8.81 -5.13 8.76
C HIS A 149 -9.69 -6.36 8.44
N TYR A 150 -9.57 -6.86 7.21
CA TYR A 150 -10.24 -8.04 6.71
C TYR A 150 -9.22 -8.99 6.11
N ASN A 151 -9.20 -10.22 6.59
CA ASN A 151 -8.27 -11.23 6.13
C ASN A 151 -8.89 -12.04 4.99
N ALA A 152 -8.23 -12.05 3.86
CA ALA A 152 -8.57 -12.90 2.73
C ALA A 152 -7.30 -13.46 2.08
N ASP A 153 -7.37 -14.73 1.72
CA ASP A 153 -6.35 -15.41 0.93
C ASP A 153 -6.91 -15.64 -0.48
N VAL A 154 -6.32 -14.95 -1.46
CA VAL A 154 -6.76 -15.00 -2.86
C VAL A 154 -5.57 -15.36 -3.74
N LYS A 155 -5.81 -16.14 -4.80
CA LYS A 155 -4.80 -16.41 -5.83
C LYS A 155 -5.19 -15.67 -7.11
N ILE A 156 -4.32 -14.76 -7.57
CA ILE A 156 -4.46 -14.02 -8.82
C ILE A 156 -3.36 -14.47 -9.78
N GLY A 157 -3.73 -15.14 -10.87
CA GLY A 157 -2.74 -15.78 -11.72
C GLY A 157 -1.90 -16.79 -10.93
N ASN A 158 -0.59 -16.56 -10.84
CA ASN A 158 0.32 -17.38 -10.03
C ASN A 158 0.64 -16.76 -8.67
N THR A 159 0.29 -15.50 -8.45
CA THR A 159 0.56 -14.76 -7.22
C THR A 159 -0.40 -15.16 -6.09
N LYS A 160 0.13 -15.51 -4.93
CA LYS A 160 -0.65 -15.74 -3.71
C LYS A 160 -0.75 -14.43 -2.92
N CYS A 161 -1.94 -13.84 -2.88
CA CYS A 161 -2.25 -12.63 -2.10
C CYS A 161 -2.77 -13.02 -0.73
N ILE A 162 -2.12 -12.55 0.34
CA ILE A 162 -2.40 -12.97 1.71
C ILE A 162 -2.42 -11.77 2.66
N SER A 163 -3.21 -11.87 3.71
CA SER A 163 -3.18 -10.93 4.83
C SER A 163 -3.41 -11.66 6.15
N ASN A 164 -2.85 -11.09 7.22
CA ASN A 164 -3.07 -11.57 8.59
C ASN A 164 -3.16 -10.35 9.50
N GLN A 165 -4.27 -9.64 9.41
CA GLN A 165 -4.52 -8.39 10.11
C GLN A 165 -5.21 -8.66 11.45
N LEU A 166 -4.70 -8.04 12.52
CA LEU A 166 -5.32 -8.13 13.85
C LEU A 166 -6.68 -7.41 13.88
N GLY A 167 -6.83 -6.35 13.10
CA GLY A 167 -8.01 -5.52 13.10
C GLY A 167 -8.10 -4.59 14.31
N TYR A 168 -9.31 -4.13 14.60
CA TYR A 168 -9.59 -3.38 15.84
C TYR A 168 -9.78 -4.38 16.99
N VAL A 169 -9.11 -4.09 18.10
CA VAL A 169 -9.18 -4.84 19.37
C VAL A 169 -10.13 -4.11 20.31
#